data_4eb38de2604aa836b72e5d1629b51247
#
_entry.id   4eb38de2604aa836b72e5d1629b51247
#
_cell.length_a   1.000
_cell.length_b   1.000
_cell.length_c   1.000
_cell.angle_alpha   90.00
_cell.angle_beta   90.00
_cell.angle_gamma   90.00
#
_symmetry.space_group_name_H-M   'P 1'
#
loop_
_entity.id
_entity.type
_entity.pdbx_description
1 polymer ?
#
loop_
_entity_poly.entity_id
_entity_poly.type
_entity_poly.pdbx_seq_one_letter_code
_entity_poly.pdbx_strand_id
1 'polypeptide(L)'
;MYVPSHFSVTEQEEIFSFLDANAFGQLISIADQRLTASHLPFLVTDDRKHLHCHLARQNPHWQTLEDQQVLVTFQGPHDYISPSWYQTPGVPTWNYQALHIYGRCRVFDEPEVVAAVVEALSKRYESDFDTPWEPQYRDAMLKAIVGVEIEIEELQCKYKLSQNRPSQDHQPVIDKLDELGSESLVQAMRKALL
;
A
#
# COMPACT_ATOMS: atom_id res chain seq x y z
N MET A 1 -7.17 5.94 10.39
CA MET A 1 -6.53 7.23 9.90
C MET A 1 -7.56 8.35 9.99
N TYR A 2 -7.15 9.62 10.25
CA TYR A 2 -8.07 10.77 10.11
C TYR A 2 -8.30 11.11 8.64
N VAL A 3 -9.53 10.96 8.15
CA VAL A 3 -9.89 11.15 6.73
C VAL A 3 -11.03 12.16 6.62
N PRO A 4 -10.73 13.46 6.38
CA PRO A 4 -11.76 14.44 6.02
C PRO A 4 -12.50 14.02 4.75
N SER A 5 -13.80 14.33 4.67
CA SER A 5 -14.67 13.88 3.57
C SER A 5 -14.15 14.26 2.17
N HIS A 6 -13.58 15.45 2.02
CA HIS A 6 -13.03 15.94 0.74
C HIS A 6 -11.72 15.26 0.31
N PHE A 7 -11.11 14.44 1.18
CA PHE A 7 -9.92 13.63 0.87
C PHE A 7 -10.21 12.13 0.88
N SER A 8 -11.43 11.73 1.21
CA SER A 8 -11.84 10.34 1.31
C SER A 8 -12.01 9.74 -0.08
N VAL A 9 -11.45 8.55 -0.28
CA VAL A 9 -11.69 7.71 -1.45
C VAL A 9 -12.53 6.53 -0.99
N THR A 10 -13.71 6.35 -1.58
CA THR A 10 -14.69 5.31 -1.22
C THR A 10 -14.92 4.30 -2.34
N GLU A 11 -14.55 4.64 -3.57
CA GLU A 11 -14.70 3.78 -4.72
C GLU A 11 -13.74 2.59 -4.65
N GLN A 12 -14.27 1.39 -4.53
CA GLN A 12 -13.48 0.17 -4.34
C GLN A 12 -12.47 -0.07 -5.48
N GLU A 13 -12.87 0.15 -6.72
CA GLU A 13 -11.97 0.01 -7.88
C GLU A 13 -10.74 0.92 -7.76
N GLU A 14 -10.93 2.17 -7.33
CA GLU A 14 -9.82 3.11 -7.12
C GLU A 14 -8.91 2.66 -5.97
N ILE A 15 -9.49 2.19 -4.85
CA ILE A 15 -8.73 1.71 -3.69
C ILE A 15 -7.87 0.51 -4.06
N PHE A 16 -8.43 -0.49 -4.75
CA PHE A 16 -7.67 -1.68 -5.13
C PHE A 16 -6.67 -1.40 -6.25
N SER A 17 -6.98 -0.51 -7.19
CA SER A 17 -6.02 -0.02 -8.18
C SER A 17 -4.83 0.68 -7.52
N PHE A 18 -5.08 1.50 -6.49
CA PHE A 18 -4.03 2.13 -5.70
C PHE A 18 -3.17 1.09 -4.97
N LEU A 19 -3.80 0.09 -4.33
CA LEU A 19 -3.09 -0.99 -3.65
C LEU A 19 -2.20 -1.74 -4.64
N ASP A 20 -2.73 -2.07 -5.80
CA ASP A 20 -2.00 -2.75 -6.84
C ASP A 20 -0.77 -1.98 -7.32
N ALA A 21 -0.88 -0.68 -7.47
CA ALA A 21 0.24 0.18 -7.86
C ALA A 21 1.28 0.40 -6.73
N ASN A 22 0.89 0.19 -5.46
CA ASN A 22 1.70 0.49 -4.28
C ASN A 22 1.75 -0.70 -3.30
N ALA A 23 1.90 -1.92 -3.81
CA ALA A 23 1.70 -3.15 -3.05
C ALA A 23 2.78 -3.46 -2.00
N PHE A 24 3.89 -2.69 -1.95
CA PHE A 24 4.90 -2.82 -0.89
C PHE A 24 4.49 -1.97 0.31
N GLY A 25 4.04 -2.62 1.38
CA GLY A 25 3.43 -1.99 2.54
C GLY A 25 4.06 -2.41 3.87
N GLN A 26 3.42 -2.00 4.95
CA GLN A 26 3.85 -2.32 6.32
C GLN A 26 2.73 -3.08 7.03
N LEU A 27 3.03 -4.30 7.48
CA LEU A 27 2.20 -5.06 8.42
C LEU A 27 2.55 -4.60 9.84
N ILE A 28 1.59 -4.07 10.56
CA ILE A 28 1.75 -3.52 11.90
C ILE A 28 0.83 -4.28 12.86
N SER A 29 1.41 -4.80 13.91
CA SER A 29 0.69 -5.50 14.98
C SER A 29 1.27 -5.21 16.36
N ILE A 30 0.71 -5.81 17.40
CA ILE A 30 1.24 -5.75 18.75
C ILE A 30 1.88 -7.10 19.08
N ALA A 31 3.20 -7.10 19.30
CA ALA A 31 3.95 -8.26 19.78
C ALA A 31 4.62 -7.89 21.10
N ASP A 32 4.41 -8.70 22.15
CA ASP A 32 4.98 -8.47 23.48
C ASP A 32 4.74 -7.05 24.01
N GLN A 33 3.52 -6.54 23.88
CA GLN A 33 3.11 -5.17 24.26
C GLN A 33 3.84 -4.06 23.51
N ARG A 34 4.49 -4.36 22.38
CA ARG A 34 5.15 -3.40 21.49
C ARG A 34 4.48 -3.42 20.11
N LEU A 35 4.40 -2.23 19.51
CA LEU A 35 4.11 -2.14 18.09
C LEU A 35 5.29 -2.69 17.30
N THR A 36 5.04 -3.66 16.45
CA THR A 36 6.01 -4.29 15.55
C THR A 36 5.56 -4.06 14.12
N ALA A 37 6.49 -3.71 13.24
CA ALA A 37 6.22 -3.50 11.82
C ALA A 37 7.16 -4.34 10.96
N SER A 38 6.60 -5.00 9.93
CA SER A 38 7.35 -5.67 8.87
C SER A 38 6.99 -5.08 7.51
N HIS A 39 7.99 -4.77 6.70
CA HIS A 39 7.81 -4.27 5.34
C HIS A 39 7.75 -5.45 4.38
N LEU A 40 6.66 -5.59 3.65
CA LEU A 40 6.33 -6.77 2.86
C LEU A 40 5.62 -6.38 1.57
N PRO A 41 5.78 -7.14 0.49
CA PRO A 41 4.88 -7.08 -0.65
C PRO A 41 3.57 -7.80 -0.30
N PHE A 42 2.46 -7.21 -0.70
CA PHE A 42 1.12 -7.76 -0.52
C PHE A 42 0.48 -8.09 -1.86
N LEU A 43 -0.33 -9.14 -1.86
CA LEU A 43 -1.19 -9.51 -2.97
C LEU A 43 -2.64 -9.51 -2.48
N VAL A 44 -3.51 -8.80 -3.16
CA VAL A 44 -4.94 -8.91 -2.91
C VAL A 44 -5.51 -10.13 -3.65
N THR A 45 -6.40 -10.87 -3.00
CA THR A 45 -7.10 -12.00 -3.63
C THR A 45 -8.09 -11.53 -4.69
N ASP A 46 -8.43 -12.38 -5.66
CA ASP A 46 -9.35 -12.03 -6.78
C ASP A 46 -10.73 -11.59 -6.29
N ASP A 47 -11.19 -12.13 -5.15
CA ASP A 47 -12.45 -11.75 -4.52
C ASP A 47 -12.37 -10.45 -3.71
N ARG A 48 -11.15 -9.87 -3.59
CA ARG A 48 -10.84 -8.63 -2.86
C ARG A 48 -11.20 -8.66 -1.37
N LYS A 49 -11.23 -9.85 -0.78
CA LYS A 49 -11.54 -10.00 0.65
C LYS A 49 -10.33 -10.22 1.52
N HIS A 50 -9.20 -10.64 0.93
CA HIS A 50 -8.00 -10.96 1.69
C HIS A 50 -6.77 -10.33 1.07
N LEU A 51 -5.79 -10.08 1.93
CA LEU A 51 -4.42 -9.80 1.54
C LEU A 51 -3.56 -11.01 1.88
N HIS A 52 -2.68 -11.38 0.95
CA HIS A 52 -1.64 -12.38 1.16
C HIS A 52 -0.27 -11.74 1.20
N CYS A 53 0.57 -12.21 2.10
CA CYS A 53 2.00 -11.92 2.13
C CYS A 53 2.75 -13.10 2.74
N HIS A 54 4.07 -13.00 2.84
CA HIS A 54 4.87 -13.98 3.56
C HIS A 54 6.01 -13.31 4.33
N LEU A 55 6.45 -13.95 5.40
CA LEU A 55 7.61 -13.53 6.20
C LEU A 55 8.67 -14.63 6.17
N ALA A 56 9.94 -14.24 6.33
CA ALA A 56 10.96 -15.22 6.66
C ALA A 56 10.60 -15.89 8.00
N ARG A 57 10.72 -17.22 8.08
CA ARG A 57 10.43 -17.97 9.31
C ARG A 57 11.30 -17.54 10.50
N GLN A 58 12.47 -16.95 10.23
CA GLN A 58 13.34 -16.36 11.25
C GLN A 58 12.84 -14.99 11.77
N ASN A 59 11.91 -14.32 11.08
CA ASN A 59 11.31 -13.07 11.58
C ASN A 59 10.27 -13.44 12.67
N PRO A 60 10.50 -13.11 13.95
CA PRO A 60 9.62 -13.54 15.03
C PRO A 60 8.22 -12.92 14.97
N HIS A 61 7.99 -11.90 14.15
CA HIS A 61 6.72 -11.20 14.04
C HIS A 61 5.55 -12.15 13.75
N TRP A 62 5.73 -13.15 12.87
CA TRP A 62 4.67 -14.08 12.50
C TRP A 62 4.12 -14.89 13.70
N GLN A 63 4.92 -15.14 14.75
CA GLN A 63 4.54 -15.95 15.90
C GLN A 63 3.41 -15.34 16.74
N THR A 64 3.17 -14.05 16.55
CA THR A 64 2.13 -13.32 17.29
C THR A 64 0.95 -12.89 16.43
N LEU A 65 0.91 -13.27 15.15
CA LEU A 65 -0.08 -12.75 14.19
C LEU A 65 -1.40 -13.54 14.19
N GLU A 66 -1.38 -14.82 14.59
CA GLU A 66 -2.58 -15.66 14.52
C GLU A 66 -3.75 -15.05 15.29
N ASP A 67 -4.90 -14.94 14.64
CA ASP A 67 -6.14 -14.34 15.16
C ASP A 67 -6.01 -12.88 15.64
N GLN A 68 -4.88 -12.21 15.35
CA GLN A 68 -4.69 -10.83 15.75
C GLN A 68 -5.31 -9.85 14.74
N GLN A 69 -5.96 -8.80 15.26
CA GLN A 69 -6.29 -7.64 14.44
C GLN A 69 -5.03 -6.85 14.14
N VAL A 70 -4.81 -6.56 12.87
CA VAL A 70 -3.61 -5.86 12.37
C VAL A 70 -3.98 -4.62 11.58
N LEU A 71 -2.99 -3.77 11.39
CA LEU A 71 -3.04 -2.66 10.45
C LEU A 71 -2.01 -2.89 9.35
N VAL A 72 -2.46 -2.84 8.09
CA VAL A 72 -1.55 -2.74 6.95
C VAL A 72 -1.62 -1.34 6.37
N THR A 73 -0.45 -0.72 6.14
CA THR A 73 -0.37 0.63 5.57
C THR A 73 0.35 0.61 4.23
N PHE A 74 -0.22 1.33 3.27
CA PHE A 74 0.37 1.57 1.96
C PHE A 74 0.52 3.07 1.74
N GLN A 75 1.62 3.47 1.14
CA GLN A 75 1.93 4.86 0.82
C GLN A 75 2.18 4.99 -0.68
N GLY A 76 1.45 5.91 -1.30
CA GLY A 76 1.66 6.30 -2.68
C GLY A 76 2.54 7.53 -2.82
N PRO A 77 2.48 8.22 -3.96
CA PRO A 77 3.24 9.44 -4.19
C PRO A 77 2.91 10.51 -3.16
N HIS A 78 3.94 11.24 -2.76
CA HIS A 78 3.84 12.32 -1.76
C HIS A 78 4.96 13.32 -1.97
N ASP A 79 4.67 14.59 -1.67
CA ASP A 79 5.67 15.63 -1.66
C ASP A 79 5.22 16.83 -0.81
N TYR A 80 6.19 17.68 -0.46
CA TYR A 80 5.97 18.95 0.21
C TYR A 80 5.37 19.97 -0.75
N ILE A 81 4.43 20.77 -0.26
CA ILE A 81 3.79 21.86 -1.01
C ILE A 81 4.09 23.20 -0.33
N SER A 82 4.82 24.04 -1.00
CA SER A 82 5.15 25.38 -0.51
C SER A 82 3.96 26.35 -0.70
N PRO A 83 3.64 27.16 0.29
CA PRO A 83 2.64 28.23 0.12
C PRO A 83 3.06 29.29 -0.90
N SER A 84 4.34 29.40 -1.25
CA SER A 84 4.82 30.31 -2.30
C SER A 84 4.38 29.91 -3.71
N TRP A 85 3.86 28.71 -3.89
CA TRP A 85 3.35 28.24 -5.19
C TRP A 85 1.86 28.57 -5.39
N TYR A 86 1.15 28.95 -4.31
CA TYR A 86 -0.27 29.35 -4.37
C TYR A 86 -0.42 30.77 -4.90
N GLN A 87 -1.53 31.02 -5.60
CA GLN A 87 -2.00 32.37 -5.94
C GLN A 87 -2.79 33.02 -4.81
N THR A 88 -3.30 32.21 -3.87
CA THR A 88 -4.04 32.66 -2.69
C THR A 88 -3.26 32.41 -1.41
N PRO A 89 -3.57 33.10 -0.30
CA PRO A 89 -2.90 32.83 0.98
C PRO A 89 -3.01 31.36 1.42
N GLY A 90 -1.91 30.77 1.86
CA GLY A 90 -1.84 29.39 2.27
C GLY A 90 -0.74 29.14 3.32
N VAL A 91 -0.65 27.90 3.74
CA VAL A 91 0.37 27.40 4.69
C VAL A 91 1.14 26.23 4.11
N PRO A 92 2.37 25.97 4.57
CA PRO A 92 3.12 24.79 4.19
C PRO A 92 2.33 23.52 4.48
N THR A 93 2.37 22.56 3.54
CA THR A 93 1.67 21.28 3.71
C THR A 93 2.35 20.16 2.89
N TRP A 94 1.79 18.96 2.97
CA TRP A 94 2.13 17.83 2.12
C TRP A 94 0.91 17.39 1.33
N ASN A 95 1.11 17.05 0.06
CA ASN A 95 0.19 16.23 -0.70
C ASN A 95 0.67 14.79 -0.66
N TYR A 96 -0.28 13.83 -0.58
CA TYR A 96 0.01 12.42 -0.48
C TYR A 96 -1.21 11.55 -0.75
N GLN A 97 -0.95 10.28 -1.07
CA GLN A 97 -1.94 9.22 -1.09
C GLN A 97 -1.56 8.16 -0.06
N ALA A 98 -2.52 7.65 0.68
CA ALA A 98 -2.31 6.59 1.68
C ALA A 98 -3.55 5.71 1.82
N LEU A 99 -3.29 4.40 2.02
CA LEU A 99 -4.31 3.41 2.31
C LEU A 99 -3.97 2.69 3.61
N HIS A 100 -4.91 2.63 4.53
CA HIS A 100 -4.88 1.81 5.72
C HIS A 100 -5.91 0.69 5.58
N ILE A 101 -5.50 -0.53 5.83
CA ILE A 101 -6.35 -1.72 5.85
C ILE A 101 -6.29 -2.31 7.25
N TYR A 102 -7.43 -2.44 7.89
CA TYR A 102 -7.57 -3.19 9.14
C TYR A 102 -8.15 -4.55 8.80
N GLY A 103 -7.64 -5.57 9.45
CA GLY A 103 -8.10 -6.93 9.22
C GLY A 103 -7.58 -7.92 10.25
N ARG A 104 -8.07 -9.14 10.16
CA ARG A 104 -7.72 -10.25 11.04
C ARG A 104 -6.71 -11.15 10.35
N CYS A 105 -5.61 -11.43 11.04
CA CYS A 105 -4.56 -12.29 10.53
C CYS A 105 -4.86 -13.76 10.73
N ARG A 106 -4.40 -14.55 9.76
CA ARG A 106 -4.26 -15.98 9.82
C ARG A 106 -2.88 -16.38 9.31
N VAL A 107 -2.21 -17.26 10.03
CA VAL A 107 -0.88 -17.74 9.66
C VAL A 107 -0.99 -19.15 9.09
N PHE A 108 -0.24 -19.45 8.03
CA PHE A 108 -0.21 -20.78 7.43
C PHE A 108 1.23 -21.15 7.00
N ASP A 109 1.55 -22.43 7.05
CA ASP A 109 2.89 -22.92 6.68
C ASP A 109 2.87 -24.23 5.87
N GLU A 110 1.67 -24.64 5.43
CA GLU A 110 1.52 -25.75 4.49
C GLU A 110 2.28 -25.42 3.18
N PRO A 111 3.25 -26.26 2.79
CA PRO A 111 4.14 -25.95 1.67
C PRO A 111 3.41 -25.63 0.34
N GLU A 112 2.31 -26.30 0.08
CA GLU A 112 1.51 -26.12 -1.14
C GLU A 112 0.81 -24.76 -1.16
N VAL A 113 0.28 -24.32 -0.01
CA VAL A 113 -0.41 -23.03 0.13
C VAL A 113 0.60 -21.89 0.05
N VAL A 114 1.74 -22.04 0.75
CA VAL A 114 2.83 -21.07 0.71
C VAL A 114 3.36 -20.92 -0.72
N ALA A 115 3.58 -22.04 -1.44
CA ALA A 115 4.03 -22.04 -2.82
C ALA A 115 3.06 -21.24 -3.72
N ALA A 116 1.75 -21.46 -3.60
CA ALA A 116 0.76 -20.77 -4.41
C ALA A 116 0.81 -19.24 -4.21
N VAL A 117 0.97 -18.76 -2.97
CA VAL A 117 1.09 -17.31 -2.67
C VAL A 117 2.36 -16.73 -3.27
N VAL A 118 3.50 -17.43 -3.11
CA VAL A 118 4.79 -16.95 -3.64
C VAL A 118 4.80 -16.97 -5.18
N GLU A 119 4.20 -17.98 -5.80
CA GLU A 119 4.06 -18.07 -7.26
C GLU A 119 3.18 -16.92 -7.80
N ALA A 120 2.07 -16.63 -7.14
CA ALA A 120 1.20 -15.53 -7.52
C ALA A 120 1.91 -14.17 -7.42
N LEU A 121 2.67 -13.93 -6.33
CA LEU A 121 3.51 -12.74 -6.17
C LEU A 121 4.60 -12.67 -7.25
N SER A 122 5.32 -13.77 -7.48
CA SER A 122 6.37 -13.82 -8.52
C SER A 122 5.81 -13.54 -9.90
N LYS A 123 4.72 -14.21 -10.27
CA LYS A 123 4.06 -14.00 -11.57
C LYS A 123 3.67 -12.54 -11.80
N ARG A 124 3.18 -11.87 -10.75
CA ARG A 124 2.79 -10.46 -10.83
C ARG A 124 3.96 -9.56 -11.21
N TYR A 125 5.13 -9.74 -10.57
CA TYR A 125 6.28 -8.86 -10.79
C TYR A 125 7.17 -9.32 -11.96
N GLU A 126 7.16 -10.60 -12.29
CA GLU A 126 7.93 -11.15 -13.40
C GLU A 126 7.24 -10.94 -14.77
N SER A 127 5.92 -10.71 -14.80
CA SER A 127 5.16 -10.53 -16.05
C SER A 127 5.61 -9.32 -16.88
N ASP A 128 6.28 -8.35 -16.26
CA ASP A 128 6.75 -7.13 -16.94
C ASP A 128 8.12 -7.30 -17.62
N PHE A 129 8.77 -8.47 -17.45
CA PHE A 129 10.07 -8.76 -18.08
C PHE A 129 9.91 -9.57 -19.37
N ASP A 130 10.76 -9.29 -20.37
CA ASP A 130 10.78 -10.03 -21.66
C ASP A 130 11.07 -11.53 -21.48
N THR A 131 11.79 -11.90 -20.42
CA THR A 131 12.06 -13.27 -20.04
C THR A 131 11.71 -13.41 -18.55
N PRO A 132 10.45 -13.70 -18.23
CA PRO A 132 10.03 -13.90 -16.86
C PRO A 132 10.80 -15.03 -16.18
N TRP A 133 11.15 -14.83 -14.91
CA TRP A 133 11.73 -15.90 -14.12
C TRP A 133 10.67 -16.98 -13.83
N GLU A 134 11.05 -18.24 -14.05
CA GLU A 134 10.18 -19.38 -13.71
C GLU A 134 10.52 -19.93 -12.33
N PRO A 135 9.51 -20.22 -11.50
CA PRO A 135 9.70 -20.72 -10.15
C PRO A 135 10.43 -22.08 -10.14
N GLN A 136 11.55 -22.16 -9.45
CA GLN A 136 12.30 -23.39 -9.18
C GLN A 136 12.48 -23.54 -7.67
N TYR A 137 11.34 -23.55 -6.93
CA TYR A 137 11.38 -23.66 -5.48
C TYR A 137 11.82 -25.08 -5.06
N ARG A 138 12.79 -25.14 -4.16
CA ARG A 138 13.10 -26.34 -3.40
C ARG A 138 12.29 -26.33 -2.12
N ASP A 139 11.87 -27.49 -1.64
CA ASP A 139 11.12 -27.62 -0.37
C ASP A 139 11.77 -26.85 0.79
N ALA A 140 13.10 -26.85 0.85
CA ALA A 140 13.83 -26.11 1.87
C ALA A 140 13.60 -24.60 1.82
N MET A 141 13.37 -24.03 0.63
CA MET A 141 13.09 -22.59 0.47
C MET A 141 11.68 -22.24 0.95
N LEU A 142 10.69 -23.08 0.64
CA LEU A 142 9.32 -22.91 1.12
C LEU A 142 9.26 -23.06 2.64
N LYS A 143 9.99 -24.00 3.23
CA LYS A 143 10.09 -24.15 4.69
C LYS A 143 10.79 -22.99 5.41
N ALA A 144 11.52 -22.15 4.69
CA ALA A 144 12.17 -20.96 5.27
C ALA A 144 11.25 -19.74 5.40
N ILE A 145 10.02 -19.83 4.93
CA ILE A 145 9.02 -18.75 4.99
C ILE A 145 7.72 -19.23 5.65
N VAL A 146 6.88 -18.27 6.03
CA VAL A 146 5.55 -18.47 6.60
C VAL A 146 4.60 -17.55 5.86
N GLY A 147 3.47 -18.07 5.40
CA GLY A 147 2.42 -17.31 4.76
C GLY A 147 1.52 -16.61 5.77
N VAL A 148 1.00 -15.48 5.39
CA VAL A 148 0.03 -14.70 6.17
C VAL A 148 -1.11 -14.29 5.25
N GLU A 149 -2.32 -14.58 5.69
CA GLU A 149 -3.57 -14.10 5.12
C GLU A 149 -4.17 -13.07 6.08
N ILE A 150 -4.72 -11.99 5.53
CA ILE A 150 -5.40 -10.95 6.30
C ILE A 150 -6.78 -10.78 5.70
N GLU A 151 -7.83 -11.18 6.44
CA GLU A 151 -9.21 -10.88 6.09
C GLU A 151 -9.46 -9.38 6.24
N ILE A 152 -9.87 -8.71 5.16
CA ILE A 152 -10.08 -7.27 5.12
C ILE A 152 -11.39 -6.93 5.85
N GLU A 153 -11.31 -6.21 6.97
CA GLU A 153 -12.47 -5.77 7.75
C GLU A 153 -12.82 -4.31 7.48
N GLU A 154 -11.81 -3.44 7.26
CA GLU A 154 -12.01 -2.00 7.05
C GLU A 154 -10.94 -1.42 6.11
N LEU A 155 -11.38 -0.55 5.19
CA LEU A 155 -10.55 0.22 4.28
C LEU A 155 -10.66 1.71 4.60
N GLN A 156 -9.52 2.38 4.81
CA GLN A 156 -9.44 3.83 4.97
C GLN A 156 -8.47 4.38 3.92
N CYS A 157 -9.00 4.93 2.84
CA CYS A 157 -8.22 5.50 1.76
C CYS A 157 -8.30 7.02 1.75
N LYS A 158 -7.15 7.69 1.61
CA LYS A 158 -7.03 9.14 1.66
C LYS A 158 -6.11 9.66 0.57
N TYR A 159 -6.67 10.53 -0.28
CA TYR A 159 -5.93 11.30 -1.27
C TYR A 159 -5.99 12.77 -0.91
N LYS A 160 -4.93 13.27 -0.29
CA LYS A 160 -4.77 14.70 -0.01
C LYS A 160 -3.94 15.34 -1.13
N LEU A 161 -4.62 15.89 -2.13
CA LEU A 161 -4.04 16.36 -3.38
C LEU A 161 -4.43 17.82 -3.70
N SER A 162 -4.65 18.64 -2.68
CA SER A 162 -5.07 20.05 -2.78
C SER A 162 -6.55 20.26 -3.16
N GLN A 163 -7.43 19.26 -3.05
CA GLN A 163 -8.87 19.38 -3.38
C GLN A 163 -9.59 20.45 -2.55
N ASN A 164 -9.05 20.80 -1.39
CA ASN A 164 -9.58 21.85 -0.52
C ASN A 164 -9.08 23.26 -0.86
N ARG A 165 -8.25 23.40 -1.93
CA ARG A 165 -7.73 24.68 -2.40
C ARG A 165 -8.61 25.26 -3.51
N PRO A 166 -8.64 26.59 -3.68
CA PRO A 166 -9.25 27.20 -4.86
C PRO A 166 -8.60 26.68 -6.16
N SER A 167 -9.39 26.53 -7.22
CA SER A 167 -8.92 25.97 -8.50
C SER A 167 -7.73 26.71 -9.11
N GLN A 168 -7.62 28.03 -8.88
CA GLN A 168 -6.48 28.84 -9.34
C GLN A 168 -5.14 28.44 -8.70
N ASP A 169 -5.16 27.75 -7.55
CA ASP A 169 -3.93 27.25 -6.90
C ASP A 169 -3.48 25.91 -7.45
N HIS A 170 -4.33 25.15 -8.15
CA HIS A 170 -4.03 23.78 -8.56
C HIS A 170 -2.91 23.73 -9.61
N GLN A 171 -3.07 24.45 -10.73
CA GLN A 171 -2.12 24.40 -11.82
C GLN A 171 -0.72 24.88 -11.43
N PRO A 172 -0.54 26.00 -10.70
CA PRO A 172 0.79 26.44 -10.25
C PRO A 172 1.51 25.40 -9.36
N VAL A 173 0.76 24.67 -8.53
CA VAL A 173 1.34 23.59 -7.70
C VAL A 173 1.76 22.41 -8.56
N ILE A 174 0.93 22.01 -9.53
CA ILE A 174 1.24 20.93 -10.48
C ILE A 174 2.50 21.27 -11.28
N ASP A 175 2.60 22.50 -11.81
CA ASP A 175 3.75 22.95 -12.62
C ASP A 175 5.05 22.91 -11.79
N LYS A 176 4.99 23.32 -10.51
CA LYS A 176 6.17 23.27 -9.62
C LYS A 176 6.59 21.86 -9.27
N LEU A 177 5.66 20.96 -9.02
CA LEU A 177 5.95 19.55 -8.77
C LEU A 177 6.55 18.89 -10.03
N ASP A 178 6.07 19.25 -11.22
CA ASP A 178 6.61 18.76 -12.50
C ASP A 178 8.07 19.22 -12.69
N GLU A 179 8.35 20.52 -12.47
CA GLU A 179 9.71 21.09 -12.48
C GLU A 179 10.67 20.39 -11.48
N LEU A 180 10.13 19.90 -10.34
CA LEU A 180 10.90 19.20 -9.31
C LEU A 180 11.04 17.69 -9.57
N GLY A 181 10.40 17.16 -10.62
CA GLY A 181 10.46 15.75 -10.99
C GLY A 181 9.52 14.84 -10.18
N SER A 182 8.50 15.39 -9.49
CA SER A 182 7.50 14.62 -8.74
C SER A 182 6.39 14.06 -9.65
N GLU A 183 6.78 13.36 -10.72
CA GLU A 183 5.88 12.94 -11.82
C GLU A 183 4.66 12.14 -11.33
N SER A 184 4.87 11.17 -10.43
CA SER A 184 3.78 10.34 -9.93
C SER A 184 2.75 11.14 -9.13
N LEU A 185 3.19 12.14 -8.34
CA LEU A 185 2.27 13.02 -7.62
C LEU A 185 1.54 13.98 -8.56
N VAL A 186 2.22 14.48 -9.58
CA VAL A 186 1.63 15.31 -10.66
C VAL A 186 0.50 14.55 -11.35
N GLN A 187 0.73 13.27 -11.71
CA GLN A 187 -0.30 12.43 -12.33
C GLN A 187 -1.50 12.23 -11.38
N ALA A 188 -1.24 11.95 -10.10
CA ALA A 188 -2.29 11.78 -9.10
C ALA A 188 -3.12 13.07 -8.92
N MET A 189 -2.46 14.24 -8.88
CA MET A 189 -3.15 15.53 -8.78
C MET A 189 -3.98 15.85 -10.03
N ARG A 190 -3.44 15.62 -11.23
CA ARG A 190 -4.17 15.81 -12.49
C ARG A 190 -5.44 14.94 -12.53
N LYS A 191 -5.32 13.67 -12.16
CA LYS A 191 -6.48 12.74 -12.09
C LYS A 191 -7.56 13.21 -11.10
N ALA A 192 -7.16 13.82 -9.98
CA ALA A 192 -8.09 14.21 -8.91
C ALA A 192 -8.71 15.61 -9.09
N LEU A 193 -8.11 16.51 -9.87
CA LEU A 193 -8.43 17.93 -9.93
C LEU A 193 -8.87 18.43 -11.31
N LEU A 194 -8.56 17.70 -12.37
CA LEU A 194 -8.85 18.04 -13.76
C LEU A 194 -9.76 17.00 -14.42
#